data_da8b493768a4ad0d8ccc58dcc5901fcc
#
_entry.id   da8b493768a4ad0d8ccc58dcc5901fcc
#
_cell.length_a   1.000
_cell.length_b   1.000
_cell.length_c   1.000
_cell.angle_alpha   90.00
_cell.angle_beta   90.00
_cell.angle_gamma   90.00
#
_symmetry.space_group_name_H-M   'P 1'
#
loop_
_entity.id
_entity.type
_entity.pdbx_description
1 polymer ?
#
loop_
_entity_poly.entity_id
_entity_poly.type
_entity_poly.pdbx_seq_one_letter_code
_entity_poly.pdbx_strand_id
1 'polypeptide(L)'
;RERVFIVGVLKSLNRSFEFPKESINKKILKDVLINVPISNGLKYNQRKQELFKMIPQGGCWINLPENLQKEYLGNSYNSGGGKRGILHRLSMEKPSLTLLCTPSQKQTERCHPLEDRPLTIREYARIQTFDDDYEFSGSVNSQYKQIGNAVPVELAKHMGKSLISLLE
;
A
#
# COMPACT_ATOMS: atom_id res chain seq x y z
N ARG A 1 -6.78 3.42 1.10
CA ARG A 1 -7.30 2.38 2.01
C ARG A 1 -8.54 2.93 2.71
N GLU A 2 -9.69 2.33 2.49
CA GLU A 2 -10.91 2.69 3.21
C GLU A 2 -10.87 2.05 4.61
N ARG A 3 -11.28 2.82 5.61
CA ARG A 3 -11.40 2.40 7.00
C ARG A 3 -12.65 3.03 7.59
N VAL A 4 -13.33 2.27 8.42
CA VAL A 4 -14.44 2.77 9.24
C VAL A 4 -13.88 3.21 10.59
N PHE A 5 -14.18 4.42 10.99
CA PHE A 5 -13.91 4.94 12.33
C PHE A 5 -15.23 5.13 13.04
N ILE A 6 -15.35 4.57 14.24
CA ILE A 6 -16.50 4.73 15.10
C ILE A 6 -16.01 5.45 16.36
N VAL A 7 -16.56 6.63 16.61
CA VAL A 7 -16.21 7.43 17.79
C VAL A 7 -17.44 7.55 18.68
N GLY A 8 -17.31 7.11 19.93
CA GLY A 8 -18.34 7.27 20.97
C GLY A 8 -17.98 8.41 21.92
N VAL A 9 -18.92 9.33 22.14
CA VAL A 9 -18.78 10.43 23.10
C VAL A 9 -19.76 10.23 24.24
N LEU A 10 -19.28 10.34 25.49
CA LEU A 10 -20.13 10.26 26.66
C LEU A 10 -21.16 11.40 26.64
N LYS A 11 -22.42 11.08 26.83
CA LYS A 11 -23.52 12.07 26.84
C LYS A 11 -23.32 13.16 27.89
N SER A 12 -22.69 12.84 29.02
CA SER A 12 -22.41 13.80 30.10
C SER A 12 -21.44 14.93 29.69
N LEU A 13 -20.63 14.74 28.62
CA LEU A 13 -19.74 15.78 28.10
C LEU A 13 -20.50 16.86 27.31
N ASN A 14 -21.71 16.58 26.88
CA ASN A 14 -22.53 17.49 26.06
C ASN A 14 -21.77 18.08 24.87
N ARG A 15 -20.95 17.26 24.19
CA ARG A 15 -20.10 17.62 23.04
C ARG A 15 -20.33 16.67 21.89
N SER A 16 -20.06 17.11 20.66
CA SER A 16 -20.10 16.30 19.45
C SER A 16 -18.70 16.16 18.86
N PHE A 17 -18.35 14.96 18.39
CA PHE A 17 -17.09 14.71 17.69
C PHE A 17 -17.19 15.15 16.23
N GLU A 18 -16.20 15.93 15.78
CA GLU A 18 -16.06 16.30 14.38
C GLU A 18 -14.89 15.55 13.75
N PHE A 19 -15.17 14.86 12.63
CA PHE A 19 -14.12 14.20 11.85
C PHE A 19 -13.20 15.24 11.19
N PRO A 20 -11.88 14.96 11.09
CA PRO A 20 -10.97 15.83 10.38
C PRO A 20 -11.41 15.97 8.91
N LYS A 21 -11.26 17.18 8.37
CA LYS A 21 -11.58 17.46 6.96
C LYS A 21 -10.62 16.71 6.03
N GLU A 22 -11.12 16.26 4.89
CA GLU A 22 -10.30 15.59 3.87
C GLU A 22 -9.21 16.55 3.36
N SER A 23 -7.99 16.03 3.18
CA SER A 23 -6.92 16.80 2.56
C SER A 23 -7.19 17.00 1.07
N ILE A 24 -7.09 18.24 0.61
CA ILE A 24 -7.25 18.60 -0.79
C ILE A 24 -6.12 18.01 -1.64
N ASN A 25 -4.90 17.99 -1.10
CA ASN A 25 -3.71 17.51 -1.80
C ASN A 25 -3.44 16.04 -1.49
N LYS A 26 -3.77 15.16 -2.45
CA LYS A 26 -3.43 13.73 -2.37
C LYS A 26 -1.97 13.53 -2.79
N LYS A 27 -1.14 13.01 -1.90
CA LYS A 27 0.24 12.63 -2.21
C LYS A 27 0.25 11.47 -3.21
N ILE A 28 1.15 11.54 -4.18
CA ILE A 28 1.43 10.47 -5.15
C ILE A 28 2.71 9.73 -4.75
N LEU A 29 2.99 8.57 -5.36
CA LEU A 29 4.17 7.78 -4.99
C LEU A 29 5.48 8.51 -5.27
N LYS A 30 5.53 9.37 -6.28
CA LYS A 30 6.68 10.22 -6.56
C LYS A 30 7.09 11.09 -5.37
N ASP A 31 6.12 11.59 -4.60
CA ASP A 31 6.41 12.44 -3.44
C ASP A 31 7.00 11.64 -2.26
N VAL A 32 6.79 10.34 -2.24
CA VAL A 32 7.10 9.46 -1.10
C VAL A 32 8.34 8.60 -1.34
N LEU A 33 8.57 8.17 -2.59
CA LEU A 33 9.65 7.25 -2.95
C LEU A 33 10.94 7.94 -3.40
N ILE A 34 11.13 9.23 -3.06
CA ILE A 34 12.38 9.95 -3.31
C ILE A 34 13.35 9.69 -2.15
N ASN A 35 14.60 9.36 -2.48
CA ASN A 35 15.69 9.19 -1.51
C ASN A 35 15.31 8.29 -0.32
N VAL A 36 14.67 7.17 -0.60
CA VAL A 36 14.30 6.20 0.44
C VAL A 36 15.56 5.52 0.96
N PRO A 37 15.80 5.46 2.28
CA PRO A 37 16.91 4.71 2.84
C PRO A 37 16.90 3.25 2.41
N ILE A 38 18.09 2.69 2.17
CA ILE A 38 18.26 1.28 1.80
C ILE A 38 17.67 0.40 2.92
N SER A 39 16.84 -0.55 2.54
CA SER A 39 16.26 -1.50 3.48
C SER A 39 16.04 -2.87 2.82
N ASN A 40 15.90 -3.89 3.65
CA ASN A 40 15.57 -5.22 3.20
C ASN A 40 14.16 -5.27 2.58
N GLY A 41 13.93 -6.28 1.74
CA GLY A 41 12.64 -6.52 1.12
C GLY A 41 12.54 -7.93 0.53
N LEU A 42 11.33 -8.31 0.14
CA LEU A 42 11.09 -9.53 -0.62
C LEU A 42 11.65 -9.38 -2.04
N LYS A 43 11.95 -10.51 -2.66
CA LYS A 43 12.42 -10.57 -4.04
C LYS A 43 11.46 -11.41 -4.88
N TYR A 44 11.28 -11.01 -6.13
CA TYR A 44 10.64 -11.88 -7.11
C TYR A 44 11.61 -12.94 -7.63
N ASN A 45 11.08 -14.10 -8.00
CA ASN A 45 11.84 -15.06 -8.80
C ASN A 45 12.06 -14.52 -10.23
N GLN A 46 13.00 -15.11 -10.95
CA GLN A 46 13.39 -14.67 -12.29
C GLN A 46 12.20 -14.60 -13.24
N ARG A 47 11.34 -15.64 -13.29
CA ARG A 47 10.15 -15.65 -14.16
C ARG A 47 9.23 -14.45 -13.90
N LYS A 48 9.00 -14.10 -12.65
CA LYS A 48 8.15 -12.97 -12.30
C LYS A 48 8.79 -11.62 -12.67
N GLN A 49 10.09 -11.48 -12.51
CA GLN A 49 10.83 -10.28 -12.97
C GLN A 49 10.71 -10.10 -14.48
N GLU A 50 10.84 -11.19 -15.28
CA GLU A 50 10.66 -11.16 -16.72
C GLU A 50 9.26 -10.70 -17.13
N LEU A 51 8.21 -11.14 -16.43
CA LEU A 51 6.85 -10.68 -16.67
C LEU A 51 6.70 -9.20 -16.34
N PHE A 52 7.27 -8.74 -15.22
CA PHE A 52 7.18 -7.33 -14.85
C PHE A 52 7.91 -6.38 -15.80
N LYS A 53 8.98 -6.79 -16.46
CA LYS A 53 9.65 -5.99 -17.50
C LYS A 53 8.70 -5.58 -18.64
N MET A 54 7.67 -6.38 -18.92
CA MET A 54 6.69 -6.11 -19.97
C MET A 54 5.48 -5.27 -19.47
N ILE A 55 5.40 -5.02 -18.17
CA ILE A 55 4.25 -4.33 -17.58
C ILE A 55 4.62 -2.87 -17.28
N PRO A 56 3.96 -1.89 -17.90
CA PRO A 56 4.25 -0.47 -17.67
C PRO A 56 3.79 -0.02 -16.28
N GLN A 57 4.20 1.17 -15.86
CA GLN A 57 3.73 1.79 -14.62
C GLN A 57 2.19 1.89 -14.60
N GLY A 58 1.60 1.50 -13.49
CA GLY A 58 0.13 1.46 -13.32
C GLY A 58 -0.54 0.30 -14.04
N GLY A 59 0.22 -0.54 -14.75
CA GLY A 59 -0.26 -1.71 -15.47
C GLY A 59 -0.39 -2.96 -14.59
N CYS A 60 -0.90 -4.02 -15.20
CA CYS A 60 -1.05 -5.32 -14.54
C CYS A 60 -0.99 -6.45 -15.60
N TRP A 61 -1.32 -7.67 -15.21
CA TRP A 61 -1.29 -8.84 -16.08
C TRP A 61 -1.95 -8.66 -17.46
N ILE A 62 -2.94 -7.77 -17.59
CA ILE A 62 -3.64 -7.49 -18.87
C ILE A 62 -2.70 -6.90 -19.93
N ASN A 63 -1.60 -6.27 -19.51
CA ASN A 63 -0.61 -5.69 -20.39
C ASN A 63 0.35 -6.73 -21.00
N LEU A 64 0.31 -7.97 -20.53
CA LEU A 64 1.11 -9.06 -21.10
C LEU A 64 0.53 -9.54 -22.44
N PRO A 65 1.33 -10.14 -23.31
CA PRO A 65 0.86 -10.92 -24.44
C PRO A 65 -0.14 -12.02 -24.01
N GLU A 66 -1.15 -12.30 -24.84
CA GLU A 66 -2.26 -13.21 -24.47
C GLU A 66 -1.80 -14.62 -24.06
N ASN A 67 -0.78 -15.14 -24.72
CA ASN A 67 -0.19 -16.44 -24.37
C ASN A 67 0.36 -16.45 -22.94
N LEU A 68 1.04 -15.39 -22.52
CA LEU A 68 1.57 -15.25 -21.16
C LEU A 68 0.48 -14.98 -20.12
N GLN A 69 -0.59 -14.26 -20.51
CA GLN A 69 -1.77 -14.08 -19.66
C GLN A 69 -2.40 -15.45 -19.33
N LYS A 70 -2.64 -16.26 -20.36
CA LYS A 70 -3.22 -17.63 -20.22
C LYS A 70 -2.31 -18.54 -19.39
N GLU A 71 -1.01 -18.54 -19.67
CA GLU A 71 -0.01 -19.32 -18.93
C GLU A 71 0.00 -18.93 -17.44
N TYR A 72 0.09 -17.64 -17.13
CA TYR A 72 0.24 -17.17 -15.75
C TYR A 72 -1.03 -17.33 -14.92
N LEU A 73 -2.19 -17.09 -15.49
CA LEU A 73 -3.49 -17.19 -14.83
C LEU A 73 -4.06 -18.61 -14.81
N GLY A 74 -3.70 -19.44 -15.79
CA GLY A 74 -4.25 -20.78 -15.94
C GLY A 74 -5.79 -20.77 -15.95
N ASN A 75 -6.41 -21.65 -15.18
CA ASN A 75 -7.87 -21.74 -15.09
C ASN A 75 -8.57 -20.44 -14.66
N SER A 76 -7.85 -19.56 -13.97
CA SER A 76 -8.39 -18.25 -13.56
C SER A 76 -8.51 -17.27 -14.72
N TYR A 77 -7.95 -17.54 -15.90
CA TYR A 77 -8.01 -16.64 -17.05
C TYR A 77 -9.46 -16.33 -17.44
N ASN A 78 -10.30 -17.34 -17.50
CA ASN A 78 -11.71 -17.23 -17.93
C ASN A 78 -12.68 -16.91 -16.76
N SER A 79 -12.21 -16.90 -15.52
CA SER A 79 -13.08 -16.57 -14.39
C SER A 79 -13.40 -15.07 -14.34
N GLY A 80 -14.63 -14.69 -13.99
CA GLY A 80 -15.05 -13.30 -13.84
C GLY A 80 -14.40 -12.60 -12.63
N GLY A 81 -14.34 -11.27 -12.64
CA GLY A 81 -14.06 -10.41 -11.48
C GLY A 81 -12.59 -10.20 -11.10
N GLY A 82 -12.35 -9.17 -10.33
CA GLY A 82 -11.30 -8.88 -9.35
C GLY A 82 -9.81 -9.10 -9.65
N LYS A 83 -9.36 -9.35 -10.87
CA LYS A 83 -7.98 -9.77 -11.16
C LYS A 83 -6.96 -8.63 -11.34
N ARG A 84 -7.36 -7.38 -11.36
CA ARG A 84 -6.46 -6.24 -11.65
C ARG A 84 -5.33 -6.06 -10.63
N GLY A 85 -5.39 -6.72 -9.48
CA GLY A 85 -4.31 -6.75 -8.50
C GLY A 85 -3.20 -7.76 -8.80
N ILE A 86 -3.41 -8.66 -9.78
CA ILE A 86 -2.41 -9.67 -10.17
C ILE A 86 -1.35 -9.00 -11.05
N LEU A 87 -0.07 -9.28 -10.79
CA LEU A 87 1.07 -8.64 -11.46
C LEU A 87 0.88 -7.12 -11.58
N HIS A 88 0.46 -6.47 -10.50
CA HIS A 88 0.20 -5.04 -10.53
C HIS A 88 1.47 -4.24 -10.23
N ARG A 89 1.92 -3.47 -11.22
CA ARG A 89 2.98 -2.46 -11.05
C ARG A 89 2.35 -1.14 -10.63
N LEU A 90 2.85 -0.55 -9.58
CA LEU A 90 2.44 0.77 -9.13
C LEU A 90 2.85 1.86 -10.13
N SER A 91 2.36 3.09 -9.95
CA SER A 91 2.72 4.25 -10.78
C SER A 91 3.21 5.39 -9.91
N MET A 92 4.30 6.03 -10.30
CA MET A 92 4.83 7.22 -9.62
C MET A 92 3.83 8.38 -9.61
N GLU A 93 2.99 8.49 -10.64
CA GLU A 93 2.04 9.58 -10.84
C GLU A 93 0.67 9.34 -10.17
N LYS A 94 0.56 8.30 -9.34
CA LYS A 94 -0.69 7.96 -8.64
C LYS A 94 -0.45 7.74 -7.15
N PRO A 95 -1.48 7.95 -6.31
CA PRO A 95 -1.44 7.50 -4.93
C PRO A 95 -1.22 5.98 -4.86
N SER A 96 -0.58 5.50 -3.80
CA SER A 96 -0.44 4.07 -3.58
C SER A 96 -1.79 3.39 -3.42
N LEU A 97 -1.90 2.22 -3.99
CA LEU A 97 -2.99 1.31 -3.64
C LEU A 97 -2.83 0.84 -2.18
N THR A 98 -3.91 0.31 -1.62
CA THR A 98 -3.90 -0.27 -0.27
C THR A 98 -2.74 -1.26 -0.12
N LEU A 99 -1.90 -1.00 0.88
CA LEU A 99 -0.86 -1.93 1.31
C LEU A 99 -1.47 -3.02 2.20
N LEU A 100 -1.08 -4.25 1.95
CA LEU A 100 -1.48 -5.42 2.72
C LEU A 100 -0.30 -5.94 3.56
N CYS A 101 -0.49 -7.08 4.22
CA CYS A 101 0.55 -7.68 5.05
C CYS A 101 1.78 -8.21 4.29
N THR A 102 1.74 -8.20 2.96
CA THR A 102 2.87 -8.54 2.07
C THR A 102 2.70 -7.89 0.71
N PRO A 103 3.77 -7.37 0.08
CA PRO A 103 3.71 -6.76 -1.25
C PRO A 103 3.62 -7.79 -2.39
N SER A 104 3.89 -9.07 -2.13
CA SER A 104 4.01 -10.12 -3.15
C SER A 104 2.85 -11.13 -3.17
N GLN A 105 1.73 -10.81 -2.53
CA GLN A 105 0.53 -11.65 -2.58
C GLN A 105 -0.07 -11.63 -3.99
N LYS A 106 -0.29 -12.81 -4.59
CA LYS A 106 -0.66 -12.97 -6.01
C LYS A 106 -1.83 -12.08 -6.46
N GLN A 107 -2.88 -11.97 -5.64
CA GLN A 107 -4.10 -11.21 -5.99
C GLN A 107 -4.00 -9.70 -5.74
N THR A 108 -3.03 -9.26 -4.96
CA THR A 108 -2.91 -7.88 -4.50
C THR A 108 -1.45 -7.41 -4.52
N GLU A 109 -0.77 -7.74 -5.58
CA GLU A 109 0.65 -7.46 -5.77
C GLU A 109 0.95 -5.97 -5.81
N ARG A 110 2.13 -5.60 -5.30
CA ARG A 110 2.61 -4.21 -5.24
C ARG A 110 4.06 -4.16 -5.72
N CYS A 111 4.23 -4.26 -7.05
CA CYS A 111 5.54 -4.09 -7.67
C CYS A 111 5.95 -2.61 -7.63
N HIS A 112 7.23 -2.37 -7.38
CA HIS A 112 7.81 -1.02 -7.44
C HIS A 112 7.56 -0.38 -8.82
N PRO A 113 7.27 0.93 -8.89
CA PRO A 113 6.91 1.58 -10.16
C PRO A 113 8.00 1.48 -11.23
N LEU A 114 9.27 1.60 -10.84
CA LEU A 114 10.41 1.70 -11.75
C LEU A 114 11.29 0.45 -11.80
N GLU A 115 11.16 -0.46 -10.83
CA GLU A 115 12.01 -1.63 -10.69
C GLU A 115 11.18 -2.93 -10.66
N ASP A 116 11.77 -4.04 -11.13
CA ASP A 116 11.08 -5.34 -11.23
C ASP A 116 11.18 -6.12 -9.92
N ARG A 117 10.77 -5.48 -8.83
CA ARG A 117 10.79 -6.03 -7.47
C ARG A 117 9.58 -5.57 -6.64
N PRO A 118 9.26 -6.25 -5.53
CA PRO A 118 8.35 -5.69 -4.54
C PRO A 118 8.92 -4.41 -3.92
N LEU A 119 8.06 -3.60 -3.31
CA LEU A 119 8.50 -2.50 -2.45
C LEU A 119 9.31 -3.05 -1.26
N THR A 120 10.38 -2.36 -0.86
CA THR A 120 11.16 -2.67 0.35
C THR A 120 10.40 -2.32 1.62
N ILE A 121 10.93 -2.72 2.78
CA ILE A 121 10.35 -2.40 4.09
C ILE A 121 10.21 -0.89 4.27
N ARG A 122 11.27 -0.12 3.96
CA ARG A 122 11.25 1.34 4.15
C ARG A 122 10.31 2.05 3.19
N GLU A 123 10.26 1.62 1.93
CA GLU A 123 9.27 2.11 0.96
C GLU A 123 7.83 1.85 1.44
N TYR A 124 7.59 0.66 1.98
CA TYR A 124 6.30 0.27 2.55
C TYR A 124 5.92 1.13 3.76
N ALA A 125 6.89 1.38 4.65
CA ALA A 125 6.73 2.21 5.83
C ALA A 125 6.41 3.66 5.48
N ARG A 126 7.17 4.26 4.54
CA ARG A 126 6.91 5.64 4.07
C ARG A 126 5.52 5.82 3.47
N ILE A 127 5.01 4.84 2.71
CA ILE A 127 3.64 4.89 2.17
C ILE A 127 2.60 4.88 3.31
N GLN A 128 2.90 4.24 4.42
CA GLN A 128 2.08 4.27 5.66
C GLN A 128 2.45 5.44 6.58
N THR A 129 3.27 6.38 6.08
CA THR A 129 3.66 7.61 6.76
C THR A 129 4.45 7.41 8.06
N PHE A 130 5.17 6.29 8.19
CA PHE A 130 6.17 6.12 9.24
C PHE A 130 7.44 6.92 8.92
N ASP A 131 8.06 7.47 9.95
CA ASP A 131 9.35 8.15 9.83
C ASP A 131 10.47 7.15 9.48
N ASP A 132 11.56 7.64 8.89
CA ASP A 132 12.63 6.78 8.40
C ASP A 132 13.46 6.14 9.50
N ASP A 133 13.47 6.71 10.68
CA ASP A 133 14.13 6.21 11.89
C ASP A 133 13.27 5.19 12.67
N TYR A 134 11.99 5.02 12.30
CA TYR A 134 11.15 4.04 12.98
C TYR A 134 11.61 2.61 12.66
N GLU A 135 11.92 1.86 13.71
CA GLU A 135 12.42 0.48 13.59
C GLU A 135 11.29 -0.55 13.72
N PHE A 136 11.28 -1.51 12.79
CA PHE A 136 10.40 -2.67 12.81
C PHE A 136 11.19 -3.90 13.21
N SER A 137 10.65 -4.72 14.12
CA SER A 137 11.33 -5.90 14.65
C SER A 137 10.92 -7.20 13.96
N GLY A 138 11.80 -8.20 14.05
CA GLY A 138 11.55 -9.55 13.57
C GLY A 138 11.88 -9.78 12.09
N SER A 139 11.38 -10.85 11.53
CA SER A 139 11.64 -11.23 10.14
C SER A 139 11.07 -10.22 9.14
N VAL A 140 11.59 -10.20 7.90
CA VAL A 140 11.09 -9.37 6.80
C VAL A 140 9.57 -9.49 6.63
N ASN A 141 9.04 -10.70 6.70
CA ASN A 141 7.58 -10.93 6.61
C ASN A 141 6.84 -10.35 7.82
N SER A 142 7.40 -10.44 9.02
CA SER A 142 6.83 -9.83 10.22
C SER A 142 6.77 -8.31 10.10
N GLN A 143 7.82 -7.68 9.59
CA GLN A 143 7.88 -6.24 9.38
C GLN A 143 6.83 -5.76 8.36
N TYR A 144 6.67 -6.44 7.22
CA TYR A 144 5.58 -6.13 6.28
C TYR A 144 4.19 -6.27 6.92
N LYS A 145 4.00 -7.30 7.75
CA LYS A 145 2.73 -7.53 8.46
C LYS A 145 2.44 -6.40 9.46
N GLN A 146 3.44 -5.93 10.19
CA GLN A 146 3.30 -4.79 11.12
C GLN A 146 2.86 -3.55 10.34
N ILE A 147 3.56 -3.19 9.26
CA ILE A 147 3.27 -2.02 8.45
C ILE A 147 1.89 -2.14 7.78
N GLY A 148 1.58 -3.30 7.19
CA GLY A 148 0.32 -3.53 6.50
C GLY A 148 -0.90 -3.50 7.41
N ASN A 149 -0.77 -3.86 8.69
CA ASN A 149 -1.83 -3.79 9.68
C ASN A 149 -1.97 -2.41 10.31
N ALA A 150 -0.93 -1.58 10.26
CA ALA A 150 -0.94 -0.27 10.89
C ALA A 150 -2.00 0.67 10.27
N VAL A 151 -2.48 1.57 11.09
CA VAL A 151 -3.14 2.81 10.62
C VAL A 151 -2.02 3.75 10.16
N PRO A 152 -2.14 4.42 8.99
CA PRO A 152 -1.16 5.42 8.60
C PRO A 152 -0.95 6.47 9.69
N VAL A 153 0.32 6.77 10.01
CA VAL A 153 0.67 7.62 11.17
C VAL A 153 0.03 9.01 11.07
N GLU A 154 0.08 9.64 9.91
CA GLU A 154 -0.55 10.96 9.70
C GLU A 154 -2.08 10.90 9.84
N LEU A 155 -2.73 9.81 9.42
CA LEU A 155 -4.17 9.64 9.61
C LEU A 155 -4.50 9.53 11.12
N ALA A 156 -3.73 8.72 11.85
CA ALA A 156 -3.89 8.60 13.31
C ALA A 156 -3.68 9.93 14.02
N LYS A 157 -2.69 10.73 13.60
CA LYS A 157 -2.41 12.07 14.14
C LYS A 157 -3.57 13.04 13.90
N HIS A 158 -4.17 13.04 12.71
CA HIS A 158 -5.34 13.88 12.44
C HIS A 158 -6.55 13.49 13.28
N MET A 159 -6.82 12.19 13.41
CA MET A 159 -7.87 11.69 14.30
C MET A 159 -7.62 12.06 15.76
N GLY A 160 -6.36 11.91 16.20
CA GLY A 160 -5.96 12.30 17.57
C GLY A 160 -6.17 13.79 17.86
N LYS A 161 -5.85 14.66 16.91
CA LYS A 161 -6.12 16.11 17.05
C LYS A 161 -7.61 16.42 17.22
N SER A 162 -8.48 15.78 16.41
CA SER A 162 -9.94 15.94 16.57
C SER A 162 -10.45 15.41 17.92
N LEU A 163 -9.83 14.35 18.47
CA LEU A 163 -10.16 13.88 19.81
C LEU A 163 -9.71 14.87 20.90
N ILE A 164 -8.53 15.46 20.77
CA ILE A 164 -8.03 16.48 21.71
C ILE A 164 -8.96 17.69 21.70
N SER A 165 -9.31 18.22 20.51
CA SER A 165 -10.26 19.36 20.40
C SER A 165 -11.64 19.06 20.99
N LEU A 166 -12.04 17.79 21.08
CA LEU A 166 -13.27 17.42 21.76
C LEU A 166 -13.18 17.58 23.28
N LEU A 167 -11.96 17.46 23.86
CA LEU A 167 -11.74 17.51 25.31
C LEU A 167 -11.42 18.93 25.82
N GLU A 168 -10.94 19.81 24.96
CA GLU A 168 -10.73 21.23 25.24
C GLU A 168 -12.05 22.02 25.18
#